data_51ef5dc2545eeb17959b79d1164b770d
#
_entry.id   51ef5dc2545eeb17959b79d1164b770d
#
_cell.length_a   1.000
_cell.length_b   1.000
_cell.length_c   1.000
_cell.angle_alpha   90.00
_cell.angle_beta   90.00
_cell.angle_gamma   90.00
#
_symmetry.space_group_name_H-M   'P 1'
#
loop_
_entity.id
_entity.type
_entity.pdbx_description
1 polymer ?
#
loop_
_entity_poly.entity_id
_entity_poly.type
_entity_poly.pdbx_seq_one_letter_code
_entity_poly.pdbx_strand_id
1 'polypeptide(L)'
;QPSLAESLPGVRDWFANYPYVCLEQKASKAIGLRDNAMWQGILNELPTYLDADGLASYFPPQEGGRARGSDTLTAHLLASSHEAGSLNPRWQLSPAARDSMLGGLTRFVEGRIERDFWSPRNDRDVRKIAAIEALARYGKAQPRMLTSITIAPNQWPTHAVIDWLSILQRMPSVPN
;
A
#
# COMPACT_ATOMS: atom_id res chain seq x y z
N GLN A 1 6.24 25.53 0.13
CA GLN A 1 7.28 25.01 1.04
C GLN A 1 8.33 24.31 0.20
N PRO A 2 9.63 24.59 0.40
CA PRO A 2 10.67 23.83 -0.29
C PRO A 2 10.56 22.37 0.12
N SER A 3 10.55 21.45 -0.86
CA SER A 3 10.58 20.03 -0.57
C SER A 3 11.99 19.65 -0.08
N LEU A 4 12.10 18.72 0.85
CA LEU A 4 13.40 18.21 1.32
C LEU A 4 14.26 17.69 0.16
N ALA A 5 13.63 17.15 -0.90
CA ALA A 5 14.31 16.68 -2.09
C ALA A 5 14.96 17.78 -2.93
N GLU A 6 14.42 18.99 -2.89
CA GLU A 6 14.98 20.16 -3.61
C GLU A 6 16.13 20.82 -2.84
N SER A 7 16.18 20.63 -1.52
CA SER A 7 17.20 21.25 -0.65
C SER A 7 18.44 20.38 -0.39
N LEU A 8 18.45 19.12 -0.83
CA LEU A 8 19.56 18.19 -0.62
C LEU A 8 20.19 17.77 -1.96
N PRO A 9 21.29 18.44 -2.37
CA PRO A 9 22.05 18.04 -3.55
C PRO A 9 22.44 16.56 -3.47
N GLY A 10 22.30 15.82 -4.57
CA GLY A 10 22.63 14.41 -4.65
C GLY A 10 21.53 13.43 -4.24
N VAL A 11 20.52 13.82 -3.44
CA VAL A 11 19.39 12.92 -3.11
C VAL A 11 18.62 12.53 -4.36
N ARG A 12 18.35 13.50 -5.24
CA ARG A 12 17.67 13.24 -6.52
C ARG A 12 18.49 12.31 -7.41
N ASP A 13 19.80 12.53 -7.51
CA ASP A 13 20.70 11.71 -8.31
C ASP A 13 20.81 10.29 -7.75
N TRP A 14 20.87 10.16 -6.42
CA TRP A 14 20.85 8.86 -5.76
C TRP A 14 19.57 8.10 -6.05
N PHE A 15 18.41 8.73 -5.92
CA PHE A 15 17.13 8.11 -6.28
C PHE A 15 17.06 7.73 -7.76
N ALA A 16 17.55 8.59 -8.66
CA ALA A 16 17.56 8.33 -10.09
C ALA A 16 18.38 7.09 -10.45
N ASN A 17 19.53 6.90 -9.78
CA ASN A 17 20.49 5.82 -10.01
C ASN A 17 20.26 4.59 -9.11
N TYR A 18 19.22 4.58 -8.27
CA TYR A 18 18.93 3.48 -7.36
C TYR A 18 18.65 2.19 -8.15
N PRO A 19 19.46 1.12 -7.93
CA PRO A 19 19.49 -0.03 -8.85
C PRO A 19 18.34 -1.03 -8.66
N TYR A 20 17.62 -0.92 -7.56
CA TYR A 20 16.58 -1.90 -7.23
C TYR A 20 15.27 -1.60 -7.96
N VAL A 21 14.60 -2.65 -8.42
CA VAL A 21 13.50 -2.55 -9.40
C VAL A 21 12.24 -3.32 -8.98
N CYS A 22 12.04 -3.60 -7.69
CA CYS A 22 10.76 -4.14 -7.25
C CYS A 22 9.64 -3.09 -7.41
N LEU A 23 8.38 -3.53 -7.45
CA LEU A 23 7.23 -2.65 -7.68
C LEU A 23 7.14 -1.52 -6.64
N GLU A 24 7.41 -1.83 -5.35
CA GLU A 24 7.45 -0.82 -4.28
C GLU A 24 8.46 0.29 -4.58
N GLN A 25 9.67 -0.11 -4.96
CA GLN A 25 10.74 0.84 -5.23
C GLN A 25 10.51 1.65 -6.50
N LYS A 26 9.97 1.02 -7.56
CA LYS A 26 9.56 1.73 -8.78
C LYS A 26 8.50 2.79 -8.45
N ALA A 27 7.47 2.43 -7.68
CA ALA A 27 6.39 3.33 -7.31
C ALA A 27 6.88 4.48 -6.41
N SER A 28 7.65 4.17 -5.39
CA SER A 28 8.24 5.17 -4.48
C SER A 28 9.17 6.13 -5.22
N LYS A 29 9.99 5.60 -6.15
CA LYS A 29 10.87 6.40 -7.00
C LYS A 29 10.08 7.34 -7.92
N ALA A 30 9.06 6.82 -8.61
CA ALA A 30 8.23 7.63 -9.50
C ALA A 30 7.56 8.79 -8.75
N ILE A 31 6.95 8.51 -7.60
CA ILE A 31 6.29 9.52 -6.76
C ILE A 31 7.31 10.52 -6.19
N GLY A 32 8.41 10.03 -5.63
CA GLY A 32 9.45 10.87 -5.01
C GLY A 32 10.14 11.81 -5.99
N LEU A 33 10.41 11.37 -7.20
CA LEU A 33 10.98 12.16 -8.29
C LEU A 33 9.93 12.98 -9.05
N ARG A 34 8.63 12.75 -8.79
CA ARG A 34 7.52 13.32 -9.58
C ARG A 34 7.64 12.97 -11.08
N ASP A 35 8.10 11.75 -11.37
CA ASP A 35 8.31 11.25 -12.74
C ASP A 35 7.02 10.63 -13.29
N ASN A 36 6.25 11.43 -14.02
CA ASN A 36 4.99 11.01 -14.61
C ASN A 36 5.17 9.87 -15.65
N ALA A 37 6.26 9.86 -16.40
CA ALA A 37 6.49 8.85 -17.42
C ALA A 37 6.74 7.48 -16.75
N MET A 38 7.56 7.46 -15.70
CA MET A 38 7.79 6.26 -14.90
C MET A 38 6.50 5.75 -14.27
N TRP A 39 5.66 6.66 -13.72
CA TRP A 39 4.38 6.29 -13.14
C TRP A 39 3.43 5.67 -14.16
N GLN A 40 3.33 6.25 -15.36
CA GLN A 40 2.50 5.66 -16.42
C GLN A 40 3.01 4.26 -16.83
N GLY A 41 4.31 4.04 -16.88
CA GLY A 41 4.88 2.71 -17.09
C GLY A 41 4.42 1.72 -16.01
N ILE A 42 4.47 2.13 -14.73
CA ILE A 42 3.97 1.32 -13.61
C ILE A 42 2.48 1.00 -13.77
N LEU A 43 1.64 1.97 -14.11
CA LEU A 43 0.21 1.74 -14.29
C LEU A 43 -0.08 0.73 -15.41
N ASN A 44 0.69 0.75 -16.48
CA ASN A 44 0.56 -0.20 -17.59
C ASN A 44 0.99 -1.62 -17.20
N GLU A 45 2.03 -1.75 -16.39
CA GLU A 45 2.57 -3.03 -15.94
C GLU A 45 1.79 -3.62 -14.73
N LEU A 46 1.14 -2.79 -13.92
CA LEU A 46 0.53 -3.18 -12.64
C LEU A 46 -0.40 -4.41 -12.74
N PRO A 47 -1.22 -4.58 -13.78
CA PRO A 47 -2.06 -5.78 -13.90
C PRO A 47 -1.26 -7.09 -13.88
N THR A 48 -0.01 -7.10 -14.36
CA THR A 48 0.84 -8.29 -14.38
C THR A 48 1.42 -8.63 -13.00
N TYR A 49 1.42 -7.67 -12.08
CA TYR A 49 1.86 -7.86 -10.70
C TYR A 49 0.74 -8.35 -9.76
N LEU A 50 -0.52 -8.27 -10.17
CA LEU A 50 -1.63 -8.68 -9.33
C LEU A 50 -1.81 -10.21 -9.38
N ASP A 51 -1.95 -10.81 -8.19
CA ASP A 51 -2.30 -12.23 -8.09
C ASP A 51 -3.82 -12.47 -8.25
N ALA A 52 -4.24 -13.73 -8.18
CA ALA A 52 -5.65 -14.11 -8.32
C ALA A 52 -6.55 -13.51 -7.22
N ASP A 53 -5.96 -13.11 -6.09
CA ASP A 53 -6.66 -12.44 -4.99
C ASP A 53 -6.64 -10.91 -5.13
N GLY A 54 -6.05 -10.38 -6.20
CA GLY A 54 -5.94 -8.94 -6.43
C GLY A 54 -4.87 -8.24 -5.59
N LEU A 55 -3.97 -8.98 -4.94
CA LEU A 55 -2.86 -8.40 -4.20
C LEU A 55 -1.63 -8.25 -5.10
N ALA A 56 -0.91 -7.15 -4.92
CA ALA A 56 0.29 -6.83 -5.69
C ALA A 56 1.52 -7.59 -5.21
N SER A 57 2.28 -8.16 -6.13
CA SER A 57 3.58 -8.81 -5.88
C SER A 57 4.73 -7.82 -6.07
N TYR A 58 5.84 -8.04 -5.37
CA TYR A 58 7.05 -7.20 -5.50
C TYR A 58 7.69 -7.32 -6.88
N PHE A 59 7.60 -8.49 -7.49
CA PHE A 59 8.13 -8.80 -8.79
C PHE A 59 7.07 -9.44 -9.67
N PRO A 60 7.12 -9.26 -11.00
CA PRO A 60 6.22 -9.97 -11.88
C PRO A 60 6.49 -11.48 -11.79
N PRO A 61 5.50 -12.33 -12.08
CA PRO A 61 5.71 -13.77 -12.10
C PRO A 61 6.77 -14.12 -13.14
N GLN A 62 7.61 -15.09 -12.80
CA GLN A 62 8.51 -15.70 -13.76
C GLN A 62 7.69 -16.48 -14.81
N GLU A 63 8.32 -16.79 -15.95
CA GLU A 63 7.68 -17.53 -17.04
C GLU A 63 7.06 -18.84 -16.53
N GLY A 64 5.76 -19.03 -16.78
CA GLY A 64 4.97 -20.15 -16.26
C GLY A 64 4.60 -20.09 -14.77
N GLY A 65 5.05 -19.08 -14.05
CA GLY A 65 4.74 -18.86 -12.63
C GLY A 65 3.46 -18.05 -12.40
N ARG A 66 3.07 -17.96 -11.11
CA ARG A 66 1.96 -17.11 -10.67
C ARG A 66 2.48 -15.98 -9.79
N ALA A 67 1.89 -14.80 -9.93
CA ALA A 67 2.14 -13.70 -9.01
C ALA A 67 1.79 -14.12 -7.58
N ARG A 68 2.60 -13.71 -6.59
CA ARG A 68 2.37 -13.93 -5.16
C ARG A 68 2.26 -12.57 -4.48
N GLY A 69 1.01 -12.10 -4.37
CA GLY A 69 0.72 -10.78 -3.84
C GLY A 69 0.94 -10.69 -2.32
N SER A 70 1.35 -9.50 -1.90
CA SER A 70 1.59 -9.10 -0.51
C SER A 70 0.52 -8.10 -0.08
N ASP A 71 -0.12 -8.35 1.05
CA ASP A 71 -1.03 -7.42 1.70
C ASP A 71 -0.32 -6.11 2.07
N THR A 72 0.89 -6.18 2.60
CA THR A 72 1.69 -5.01 2.98
C THR A 72 2.03 -4.13 1.78
N LEU A 73 2.51 -4.72 0.69
CA LEU A 73 2.80 -3.96 -0.53
C LEU A 73 1.54 -3.35 -1.12
N THR A 74 0.45 -4.11 -1.14
CA THR A 74 -0.84 -3.64 -1.68
C THR A 74 -1.37 -2.46 -0.88
N ALA A 75 -1.32 -2.52 0.45
CA ALA A 75 -1.69 -1.40 1.32
C ALA A 75 -0.81 -0.16 1.06
N HIS A 76 0.51 -0.34 0.96
CA HIS A 76 1.46 0.73 0.67
C HIS A 76 1.16 1.42 -0.68
N LEU A 77 0.95 0.66 -1.75
CA LEU A 77 0.65 1.21 -3.07
C LEU A 77 -0.67 1.99 -3.09
N LEU A 78 -1.70 1.46 -2.47
CA LEU A 78 -3.00 2.15 -2.35
C LEU A 78 -2.88 3.44 -1.55
N ALA A 79 -2.22 3.42 -0.39
CA ALA A 79 -2.04 4.60 0.45
C ALA A 79 -1.19 5.67 -0.25
N SER A 80 -0.05 5.29 -0.85
CA SER A 80 0.87 6.22 -1.52
C SER A 80 0.24 6.86 -2.76
N SER A 81 -0.46 6.08 -3.59
CA SER A 81 -1.15 6.61 -4.77
C SER A 81 -2.34 7.49 -4.40
N HIS A 82 -3.05 7.19 -3.31
CA HIS A 82 -4.12 8.05 -2.81
C HIS A 82 -3.57 9.40 -2.36
N GLU A 83 -2.49 9.41 -1.57
CA GLU A 83 -1.85 10.62 -1.09
C GLU A 83 -1.32 11.48 -2.24
N ALA A 84 -0.56 10.86 -3.16
CA ALA A 84 -0.06 11.55 -4.34
C ALA A 84 -1.20 12.02 -5.26
N GLY A 85 -2.25 11.21 -5.41
CA GLY A 85 -3.44 11.51 -6.22
C GLY A 85 -4.26 12.68 -5.68
N SER A 86 -4.21 12.97 -4.37
CA SER A 86 -4.83 14.15 -3.78
C SER A 86 -4.15 15.44 -4.21
N LEU A 87 -2.86 15.39 -4.51
CA LEU A 87 -2.07 16.52 -5.01
C LEU A 87 -2.18 16.66 -6.54
N ASN A 88 -2.24 15.55 -7.25
CA ASN A 88 -2.39 15.51 -8.70
C ASN A 88 -3.09 14.22 -9.13
N PRO A 89 -4.27 14.30 -9.77
CA PRO A 89 -5.05 13.13 -10.19
C PRO A 89 -4.30 12.13 -11.09
N ARG A 90 -3.22 12.55 -11.77
CA ARG A 90 -2.39 11.65 -12.59
C ARG A 90 -1.69 10.55 -11.81
N TRP A 91 -1.55 10.71 -10.49
CA TRP A 91 -0.93 9.74 -9.58
C TRP A 91 -1.90 8.69 -9.04
N GLN A 92 -3.16 8.75 -9.43
CA GLN A 92 -4.14 7.73 -9.07
C GLN A 92 -3.89 6.43 -9.82
N LEU A 93 -4.22 5.31 -9.16
CA LEU A 93 -4.27 4.00 -9.79
C LEU A 93 -5.45 3.93 -10.78
N SER A 94 -5.32 3.08 -11.79
CA SER A 94 -6.46 2.78 -12.66
C SER A 94 -7.62 2.19 -11.84
N PRO A 95 -8.88 2.51 -12.15
CA PRO A 95 -10.03 2.00 -11.40
C PRO A 95 -10.02 0.47 -11.27
N ALA A 96 -9.71 -0.25 -12.34
CA ALA A 96 -9.70 -1.72 -12.34
C ALA A 96 -8.65 -2.29 -11.37
N ALA A 97 -7.39 -1.79 -11.41
CA ALA A 97 -6.34 -2.24 -10.52
C ALA A 97 -6.65 -1.86 -9.06
N ARG A 98 -7.07 -0.61 -8.83
CA ARG A 98 -7.48 -0.12 -7.51
C ARG A 98 -8.57 -1.00 -6.90
N ASP A 99 -9.64 -1.27 -7.63
CA ASP A 99 -10.79 -2.00 -7.10
C ASP A 99 -10.43 -3.48 -6.84
N SER A 100 -9.57 -4.08 -7.67
CA SER A 100 -9.01 -5.41 -7.44
C SER A 100 -8.20 -5.46 -6.14
N MET A 101 -7.30 -4.50 -5.94
CA MET A 101 -6.45 -4.39 -4.76
C MET A 101 -7.26 -4.13 -3.47
N LEU A 102 -8.27 -3.25 -3.52
CA LEU A 102 -9.19 -3.03 -2.41
C LEU A 102 -9.97 -4.29 -2.05
N GLY A 103 -10.43 -5.05 -3.06
CA GLY A 103 -11.08 -6.34 -2.85
C GLY A 103 -10.16 -7.37 -2.19
N GLY A 104 -8.89 -7.44 -2.62
CA GLY A 104 -7.87 -8.29 -2.02
C GLY A 104 -7.61 -7.97 -0.55
N LEU A 105 -7.39 -6.69 -0.22
CA LEU A 105 -7.19 -6.26 1.17
C LEU A 105 -8.42 -6.52 2.05
N THR A 106 -9.63 -6.32 1.51
CA THR A 106 -10.86 -6.64 2.24
C THR A 106 -10.90 -8.12 2.62
N ARG A 107 -10.60 -9.02 1.68
CA ARG A 107 -10.55 -10.47 1.96
C ARG A 107 -9.45 -10.84 2.96
N PHE A 108 -8.30 -10.17 2.91
CA PHE A 108 -7.23 -10.37 3.89
C PHE A 108 -7.66 -9.95 5.30
N VAL A 109 -8.21 -8.75 5.46
CA VAL A 109 -8.66 -8.24 6.77
C VAL A 109 -9.76 -9.12 7.35
N GLU A 110 -10.68 -9.61 6.53
CA GLU A 110 -11.77 -10.50 6.93
C GLU A 110 -11.33 -11.96 7.16
N GLY A 111 -10.05 -12.27 7.00
CA GLY A 111 -9.50 -13.62 7.21
C GLY A 111 -9.90 -14.64 6.14
N ARG A 112 -10.41 -14.19 5.00
CA ARG A 112 -10.78 -15.05 3.86
C ARG A 112 -9.59 -15.49 3.01
N ILE A 113 -8.47 -14.79 3.11
CA ILE A 113 -7.18 -15.14 2.54
C ILE A 113 -6.07 -14.91 3.57
N GLU A 114 -5.00 -15.70 3.46
CA GLU A 114 -3.83 -15.60 4.34
C GLU A 114 -2.56 -15.31 3.54
N ARG A 115 -1.66 -14.53 4.13
CA ARG A 115 -0.34 -14.17 3.57
C ARG A 115 0.69 -14.20 4.68
N ASP A 116 1.18 -15.39 5.03
CA ASP A 116 2.08 -15.60 6.18
C ASP A 116 3.52 -15.94 5.80
N PHE A 117 3.84 -15.94 4.51
CA PHE A 117 5.10 -16.48 4.03
C PHE A 117 6.35 -15.64 4.31
N TRP A 118 6.19 -14.40 4.79
CA TRP A 118 7.31 -13.50 5.12
C TRP A 118 7.36 -13.07 6.59
N SER A 119 6.26 -13.17 7.30
CA SER A 119 6.12 -12.58 8.63
C SER A 119 5.62 -13.58 9.65
N PRO A 120 6.06 -13.49 10.92
CA PRO A 120 5.49 -14.23 12.04
C PRO A 120 3.98 -13.96 12.16
N ARG A 121 3.23 -14.93 12.69
CA ARG A 121 1.77 -14.79 12.85
C ARG A 121 1.35 -13.63 13.75
N ASN A 122 2.14 -13.30 14.76
CA ASN A 122 1.90 -12.18 15.67
C ASN A 122 1.98 -10.81 14.99
N ASP A 123 2.54 -10.74 13.79
CA ASP A 123 2.63 -9.54 12.96
C ASP A 123 1.37 -9.31 12.11
N ARG A 124 0.47 -10.29 12.04
CA ARG A 124 -0.75 -10.22 11.21
C ARG A 124 -1.64 -9.03 11.57
N ASP A 125 -1.83 -8.76 12.86
CA ASP A 125 -2.71 -7.67 13.31
C ASP A 125 -2.14 -6.30 12.92
N VAL A 126 -0.83 -6.11 13.00
CA VAL A 126 -0.16 -4.89 12.52
C VAL A 126 -0.37 -4.70 11.03
N ARG A 127 -0.24 -5.77 10.24
CA ARG A 127 -0.50 -5.74 8.79
C ARG A 127 -1.97 -5.47 8.47
N LYS A 128 -2.90 -5.99 9.28
CA LYS A 128 -4.33 -5.66 9.15
C LYS A 128 -4.61 -4.19 9.42
N ILE A 129 -3.95 -3.58 10.41
CA ILE A 129 -4.09 -2.13 10.68
C ILE A 129 -3.70 -1.33 9.43
N ALA A 130 -2.55 -1.61 8.82
CA ALA A 130 -2.12 -0.96 7.58
C ALA A 130 -3.11 -1.19 6.42
N ALA A 131 -3.64 -2.40 6.29
CA ALA A 131 -4.65 -2.72 5.29
C ALA A 131 -5.97 -1.96 5.51
N ILE A 132 -6.44 -1.85 6.75
CA ILE A 132 -7.65 -1.09 7.10
C ILE A 132 -7.42 0.41 6.86
N GLU A 133 -6.24 0.94 7.16
CA GLU A 133 -5.89 2.33 6.87
C GLU A 133 -6.00 2.62 5.37
N ALA A 134 -5.40 1.77 4.53
CA ALA A 134 -5.50 1.89 3.09
C ALA A 134 -6.97 1.81 2.60
N LEU A 135 -7.76 0.87 3.14
CA LEU A 135 -9.19 0.77 2.84
C LEU A 135 -9.98 2.02 3.27
N ALA A 136 -9.64 2.61 4.43
CA ALA A 136 -10.29 3.81 4.94
C ALA A 136 -10.09 5.02 4.02
N ARG A 137 -8.92 5.16 3.40
CA ARG A 137 -8.63 6.22 2.39
C ARG A 137 -9.62 6.21 1.23
N TYR A 138 -10.13 5.05 0.87
CA TYR A 138 -11.08 4.85 -0.23
C TYR A 138 -12.53 4.64 0.23
N GLY A 139 -12.82 4.88 1.53
CA GLY A 139 -14.17 4.71 2.09
C GLY A 139 -14.64 3.25 2.10
N LYS A 140 -13.71 2.28 2.10
CA LYS A 140 -14.00 0.82 2.09
C LYS A 140 -13.81 0.15 3.44
N ALA A 141 -13.21 0.82 4.43
CA ALA A 141 -13.12 0.30 5.78
C ALA A 141 -14.49 0.29 6.48
N GLN A 142 -14.71 -0.72 7.32
CA GLN A 142 -15.93 -0.88 8.11
C GLN A 142 -15.57 -1.08 9.58
N PRO A 143 -16.37 -0.58 10.55
CA PRO A 143 -16.10 -0.72 11.99
C PRO A 143 -15.86 -2.17 12.42
N ARG A 144 -16.58 -3.15 11.84
CA ARG A 144 -16.38 -4.58 12.12
C ARG A 144 -14.98 -5.10 11.80
N MET A 145 -14.25 -4.45 10.90
CA MET A 145 -12.88 -4.85 10.57
C MET A 145 -11.92 -4.59 11.72
N LEU A 146 -12.19 -3.57 12.53
CA LEU A 146 -11.38 -3.22 13.71
C LEU A 146 -11.46 -4.27 14.81
N THR A 147 -12.58 -4.99 14.92
CA THR A 147 -12.75 -6.06 15.91
C THR A 147 -11.86 -7.27 15.64
N SER A 148 -11.25 -7.36 14.44
CA SER A 148 -10.31 -8.42 14.08
C SER A 148 -8.88 -8.18 14.59
N ILE A 149 -8.62 -7.01 15.20
CA ILE A 149 -7.32 -6.66 15.77
C ILE A 149 -7.31 -7.11 17.23
N THR A 150 -6.43 -8.07 17.53
CA THR A 150 -6.36 -8.73 18.86
C THR A 150 -5.13 -8.35 19.64
N ILE A 151 -4.08 -7.85 18.97
CA ILE A 151 -2.84 -7.40 19.62
C ILE A 151 -3.11 -6.16 20.49
N ALA A 152 -2.64 -6.18 21.73
CA ALA A 152 -2.85 -5.07 22.66
C ALA A 152 -2.16 -3.78 22.18
N PRO A 153 -2.82 -2.59 22.28
CA PRO A 153 -2.28 -1.34 21.76
C PRO A 153 -0.89 -0.95 22.25
N ASN A 154 -0.52 -1.34 23.47
CA ASN A 154 0.81 -1.09 24.02
C ASN A 154 1.93 -1.94 23.38
N GLN A 155 1.57 -2.89 22.53
CA GLN A 155 2.50 -3.71 21.73
C GLN A 155 2.60 -3.24 20.29
N TRP A 156 1.87 -2.20 19.90
CA TRP A 156 1.90 -1.70 18.53
C TRP A 156 3.18 -0.90 18.26
N PRO A 157 3.82 -1.14 17.11
CA PRO A 157 4.89 -0.25 16.65
C PRO A 157 4.32 1.13 16.29
N THR A 158 5.16 2.16 16.34
CA THR A 158 4.74 3.56 16.11
C THR A 158 3.96 3.78 14.83
N HIS A 159 4.34 3.11 13.73
CA HIS A 159 3.62 3.25 12.46
C HIS A 159 2.18 2.71 12.54
N ALA A 160 1.94 1.62 13.27
CA ALA A 160 0.59 1.09 13.47
C ALA A 160 -0.29 2.05 14.29
N VAL A 161 0.29 2.78 15.25
CA VAL A 161 -0.42 3.84 15.98
C VAL A 161 -0.79 4.99 15.05
N ILE A 162 0.11 5.39 14.16
CA ILE A 162 -0.16 6.43 13.15
C ILE A 162 -1.27 5.99 12.20
N ASP A 163 -1.21 4.76 11.71
CA ASP A 163 -2.24 4.19 10.84
C ASP A 163 -3.61 4.15 11.56
N TRP A 164 -3.62 3.76 12.83
CA TRP A 164 -4.83 3.75 13.65
C TRP A 164 -5.45 5.15 13.80
N LEU A 165 -4.64 6.16 14.08
CA LEU A 165 -5.11 7.55 14.14
C LEU A 165 -5.70 8.00 12.80
N SER A 166 -5.07 7.65 11.69
CA SER A 166 -5.59 7.91 10.36
C SER A 166 -6.94 7.22 10.10
N ILE A 167 -7.10 5.97 10.56
CA ILE A 167 -8.37 5.24 10.48
C ILE A 167 -9.47 5.99 11.24
N LEU A 168 -9.21 6.38 12.49
CA LEU A 168 -10.20 7.10 13.32
C LEU A 168 -10.61 8.43 12.69
N GLN A 169 -9.67 9.18 12.12
CA GLN A 169 -9.96 10.43 11.43
C GLN A 169 -10.84 10.24 10.19
N ARG A 170 -10.70 9.12 9.49
CA ARG A 170 -11.45 8.80 8.26
C ARG A 170 -12.76 8.06 8.51
N MET A 171 -12.94 7.52 9.70
CA MET A 171 -14.10 6.75 10.12
C MET A 171 -14.73 7.37 11.39
N PRO A 172 -15.35 8.55 11.31
CA PRO A 172 -15.86 9.28 12.48
C PRO A 172 -17.00 8.55 13.22
N SER A 173 -17.55 7.50 12.64
CA SER A 173 -18.58 6.66 13.29
C SER A 173 -18.02 5.61 14.27
N VAL A 174 -16.70 5.50 14.39
CA VAL A 174 -16.05 4.62 15.36
C VAL A 174 -15.96 5.38 16.68
N PRO A 175 -16.50 4.86 17.79
CA PRO A 175 -16.31 5.47 19.11
C PRO A 175 -14.82 5.50 19.49
N ASN A 176 -14.38 6.62 20.04
CA ASN A 176 -13.02 6.77 20.58
C ASN A 176 -12.81 5.89 21.80
#